data_4e70d1be618298f5d37c9d55491fba89
#
_entry.id   4e70d1be618298f5d37c9d55491fba89
#
_cell.length_a   1.000
_cell.length_b   1.000
_cell.length_c   1.000
_cell.angle_alpha   90.00
_cell.angle_beta   90.00
_cell.angle_gamma   90.00
#
_symmetry.space_group_name_H-M   'P 1'
#
loop_
_entity.id
_entity.type
_entity.pdbx_description
1 polymer ?
#
loop_
_entity_poly.entity_id
_entity_poly.type
_entity_poly.pdbx_seq_one_letter_code
_entity_poly.pdbx_strand_id
1 'polypeptide(L)'
;MKRQSRRTFLASASLLTLGAASKAVPMQDQKSAVIHHVFFWLKNPKSTDDRDKLIEGVKTLEKIESVRTIHVGVPADTPKRAVVDASYQVTELIFFDDVAGQSIYQDHPIHKAFVETYGPLWKKVVVYDSSTV
;
A
#
# COMPACT_ATOMS: atom_id res chain seq x y z
N MET A 1 -16.97 -79.43 46.79
CA MET A 1 -17.02 -79.35 45.39
C MET A 1 -17.93 -78.18 44.96
N LYS A 2 -17.40 -77.06 44.60
CA LYS A 2 -18.17 -75.97 43.97
C LYS A 2 -17.29 -75.30 42.96
N ARG A 3 -17.71 -75.36 41.68
CA ARG A 3 -17.08 -74.72 40.52
C ARG A 3 -17.21 -73.23 40.63
N GLN A 4 -16.11 -72.51 40.52
CA GLN A 4 -16.13 -71.06 40.31
C GLN A 4 -16.17 -70.71 38.84
N SER A 5 -17.20 -69.95 38.45
CA SER A 5 -17.42 -69.41 37.19
C SER A 5 -16.52 -68.22 36.94
N ARG A 6 -15.72 -68.24 35.86
CA ARG A 6 -14.91 -67.17 35.39
C ARG A 6 -15.83 -66.19 34.67
N ARG A 7 -16.03 -65.01 35.25
CA ARG A 7 -16.66 -63.91 34.51
C ARG A 7 -15.59 -63.12 33.75
N THR A 8 -15.69 -63.23 32.45
CA THR A 8 -14.88 -62.46 31.53
C THR A 8 -15.40 -61.02 31.48
N PHE A 9 -14.59 -60.09 31.92
CA PHE A 9 -14.87 -58.66 31.73
C PHE A 9 -14.39 -58.24 30.36
N LEU A 10 -15.31 -57.99 29.45
CA LEU A 10 -15.05 -57.31 28.16
C LEU A 10 -14.97 -55.84 28.44
N ALA A 11 -13.75 -55.30 28.47
CA ALA A 11 -13.53 -53.88 28.46
C ALA A 11 -13.72 -53.35 27.03
N SER A 12 -14.84 -52.72 26.80
CA SER A 12 -15.07 -51.95 25.55
C SER A 12 -14.27 -50.66 25.61
N ALA A 13 -13.16 -50.63 24.93
CA ALA A 13 -12.42 -49.38 24.72
C ALA A 13 -13.12 -48.61 23.61
N SER A 14 -13.91 -47.63 23.98
CA SER A 14 -14.44 -46.62 23.03
C SER A 14 -13.33 -45.67 22.66
N LEU A 15 -12.77 -45.84 21.47
CA LEU A 15 -11.91 -44.83 20.86
C LEU A 15 -12.80 -43.65 20.44
N LEU A 16 -12.79 -42.60 21.23
CA LEU A 16 -13.25 -41.28 20.81
C LEU A 16 -12.20 -40.69 19.88
N THR A 17 -12.37 -40.85 18.58
CA THR A 17 -11.65 -40.06 17.61
C THR A 17 -12.20 -38.65 17.65
N LEU A 18 -11.51 -37.77 18.39
CA LEU A 18 -11.70 -36.34 18.21
C LEU A 18 -11.19 -35.99 16.79
N GLY A 19 -12.09 -35.97 15.85
CA GLY A 19 -11.86 -35.33 14.58
C GLY A 19 -11.71 -33.85 14.82
N ALA A 20 -10.46 -33.37 14.94
CA ALA A 20 -10.17 -31.97 14.84
C ALA A 20 -10.50 -31.55 13.40
N ALA A 21 -11.72 -31.09 13.19
CA ALA A 21 -12.07 -30.37 11.99
C ALA A 21 -11.30 -29.04 12.05
N SER A 22 -10.10 -29.03 11.49
CA SER A 22 -9.41 -27.79 11.16
C SER A 22 -10.33 -27.05 10.20
N LYS A 23 -11.09 -26.09 10.72
CA LYS A 23 -11.72 -25.09 9.89
C LYS A 23 -10.57 -24.37 9.21
N ALA A 24 -10.33 -24.68 7.92
CA ALA A 24 -9.50 -23.85 7.09
C ALA A 24 -10.11 -22.46 7.14
N VAL A 25 -9.47 -21.54 7.86
CA VAL A 25 -9.78 -20.12 7.77
C VAL A 25 -9.55 -19.78 6.31
N PRO A 26 -10.57 -19.31 5.56
CA PRO A 26 -10.32 -18.88 4.19
C PRO A 26 -9.20 -17.85 4.29
N MET A 27 -8.10 -18.09 3.57
CA MET A 27 -7.11 -17.05 3.32
C MET A 27 -7.89 -15.92 2.67
N GLN A 28 -8.25 -14.93 3.47
CA GLN A 28 -8.67 -13.65 2.96
C GLN A 28 -7.52 -13.23 2.07
N ASP A 29 -7.79 -13.02 0.77
CA ASP A 29 -6.85 -12.35 -0.11
C ASP A 29 -6.42 -11.08 0.62
N GLN A 30 -5.25 -11.13 1.26
CA GLN A 30 -4.70 -9.94 1.87
C GLN A 30 -4.32 -9.05 0.69
N LYS A 31 -5.22 -8.13 0.39
CA LYS A 31 -4.96 -7.09 -0.60
C LYS A 31 -3.68 -6.40 -0.17
N SER A 32 -2.64 -6.57 -0.96
CA SER A 32 -1.37 -5.91 -0.68
C SER A 32 -1.53 -4.42 -0.91
N ALA A 33 -1.24 -3.63 0.12
CA ALA A 33 -1.22 -2.19 0.00
C ALA A 33 -0.21 -1.76 -1.07
N VAL A 34 -0.56 -0.72 -1.82
CA VAL A 34 0.32 -0.12 -2.84
C VAL A 34 0.80 1.23 -2.34
N ILE A 35 2.10 1.44 -2.43
CA ILE A 35 2.74 2.73 -2.19
C ILE A 35 3.16 3.30 -3.55
N HIS A 36 2.62 4.46 -3.85
CA HIS A 36 2.89 5.21 -5.08
C HIS A 36 3.75 6.41 -4.71
N HIS A 37 5.04 6.38 -5.06
CA HIS A 37 6.00 7.42 -4.73
C HIS A 37 6.45 8.13 -5.99
N VAL A 38 6.17 9.43 -6.10
CA VAL A 38 6.41 10.25 -7.27
C VAL A 38 7.36 11.39 -6.95
N PHE A 39 8.27 11.64 -7.87
CA PHE A 39 9.25 12.72 -7.80
C PHE A 39 9.11 13.60 -9.04
N PHE A 40 9.10 14.91 -8.83
CA PHE A 40 8.94 15.91 -9.88
C PHE A 40 10.18 16.81 -9.99
N TRP A 41 10.67 16.97 -11.21
CA TRP A 41 11.69 17.96 -11.55
C TRP A 41 11.06 19.10 -12.33
N LEU A 42 11.11 20.30 -11.79
CA LEU A 42 10.55 21.50 -12.43
C LEU A 42 11.37 21.91 -13.65
N LYS A 43 10.71 22.54 -14.64
CA LYS A 43 11.40 23.23 -15.74
C LYS A 43 12.26 24.36 -15.22
N ASN A 44 11.76 25.10 -14.20
CA ASN A 44 12.46 26.16 -13.50
C ASN A 44 12.76 25.72 -12.06
N PRO A 45 13.83 24.93 -11.82
CA PRO A 45 14.06 24.30 -10.51
C PRO A 45 14.32 25.29 -9.37
N LYS A 46 14.64 26.55 -9.69
CA LYS A 46 14.85 27.61 -8.70
C LYS A 46 13.60 28.46 -8.43
N SER A 47 12.52 28.26 -9.18
CA SER A 47 11.26 28.98 -8.99
C SER A 47 10.49 28.46 -7.79
N THR A 48 10.44 29.24 -6.72
CA THR A 48 9.61 28.95 -5.56
C THR A 48 8.13 29.02 -5.88
N ASP A 49 7.73 29.91 -6.77
CA ASP A 49 6.33 30.04 -7.21
C ASP A 49 5.85 28.78 -7.95
N ASP A 50 6.65 28.27 -8.88
CA ASP A 50 6.30 27.05 -9.61
C ASP A 50 6.26 25.83 -8.67
N ARG A 51 7.20 25.76 -7.73
CA ARG A 51 7.20 24.72 -6.69
C ARG A 51 5.93 24.77 -5.84
N ASP A 52 5.56 25.94 -5.37
CA ASP A 52 4.41 26.11 -4.48
C ASP A 52 3.09 25.85 -5.22
N LYS A 53 3.01 26.25 -6.49
CA LYS A 53 1.87 25.87 -7.35
C LYS A 53 1.77 24.36 -7.55
N LEU A 54 2.88 23.68 -7.80
CA LEU A 54 2.86 22.22 -7.95
C LEU A 54 2.45 21.53 -6.64
N ILE A 55 2.93 21.99 -5.50
CA ILE A 55 2.52 21.49 -4.17
C ILE A 55 1.01 21.65 -3.99
N GLU A 56 0.46 22.80 -4.33
CA GLU A 56 -0.99 23.05 -4.27
C GLU A 56 -1.75 22.06 -5.15
N GLY A 57 -1.26 21.84 -6.38
CA GLY A 57 -1.86 20.87 -7.29
C GLY A 57 -1.83 19.44 -6.77
N VAL A 58 -0.70 18.98 -6.26
CA VAL A 58 -0.55 17.65 -5.67
C VAL A 58 -1.51 17.45 -4.49
N LYS A 59 -1.70 18.46 -3.65
CA LYS A 59 -2.64 18.38 -2.52
C LYS A 59 -4.09 18.15 -2.96
N THR A 60 -4.47 18.54 -4.17
CA THR A 60 -5.83 18.28 -4.67
C THR A 60 -6.13 16.79 -4.86
N LEU A 61 -5.11 15.97 -5.02
CA LEU A 61 -5.23 14.52 -5.23
C LEU A 61 -5.76 13.79 -3.99
N GLU A 62 -5.66 14.39 -2.81
CA GLU A 62 -6.26 13.86 -1.58
C GLU A 62 -7.77 13.65 -1.68
N LYS A 63 -8.44 14.40 -2.56
CA LYS A 63 -9.90 14.32 -2.77
C LYS A 63 -10.34 13.05 -3.51
N ILE A 64 -9.42 12.30 -4.08
CA ILE A 64 -9.71 11.05 -4.77
C ILE A 64 -9.99 9.98 -3.72
N GLU A 65 -11.17 9.33 -3.80
CA GLU A 65 -11.70 8.43 -2.78
C GLU A 65 -10.82 7.18 -2.51
N SER A 66 -10.03 6.75 -3.50
CA SER A 66 -9.13 5.61 -3.35
C SER A 66 -7.81 5.95 -2.63
N VAL A 67 -7.50 7.23 -2.46
CA VAL A 67 -6.32 7.69 -1.71
C VAL A 67 -6.56 7.50 -0.22
N ARG A 68 -5.72 6.72 0.45
CA ARG A 68 -5.81 6.50 1.91
C ARG A 68 -5.02 7.52 2.69
N THR A 69 -3.82 7.77 2.23
CA THR A 69 -2.93 8.77 2.83
C THR A 69 -2.08 9.37 1.72
N ILE A 70 -1.86 10.66 1.79
CA ILE A 70 -0.95 11.37 0.90
C ILE A 70 0.05 12.17 1.72
N HIS A 71 1.32 12.05 1.36
CA HIS A 71 2.40 12.90 1.83
C HIS A 71 2.90 13.74 0.68
N VAL A 72 2.99 15.04 0.88
CA VAL A 72 3.57 15.98 -0.10
C VAL A 72 4.79 16.63 0.54
N GLY A 73 5.91 16.62 -0.17
CA GLY A 73 7.16 17.09 0.39
C GLY A 73 8.09 17.73 -0.62
N VAL A 74 9.16 18.26 -0.08
CA VAL A 74 10.33 18.78 -0.79
C VAL A 74 11.56 18.07 -0.26
N PRO A 75 12.72 18.13 -0.95
CA PRO A 75 13.95 17.53 -0.42
C PRO A 75 14.23 17.98 1.02
N ALA A 76 14.49 17.01 1.91
CA ALA A 76 14.87 17.28 3.28
C ALA A 76 16.37 17.66 3.36
N ASP A 77 16.70 18.54 4.31
CA ASP A 77 18.08 18.93 4.58
C ASP A 77 18.77 17.87 5.47
N THR A 78 18.96 16.68 4.91
CA THR A 78 19.69 15.60 5.56
C THR A 78 21.19 15.65 5.18
N PRO A 79 22.09 15.04 5.97
CA PRO A 79 23.51 15.00 5.61
C PRO A 79 23.73 14.43 4.21
N LYS A 80 24.58 15.07 3.45
CA LYS A 80 24.92 14.65 2.09
C LYS A 80 25.59 13.28 2.11
N ARG A 81 25.07 12.36 1.30
CA ARG A 81 25.61 11.00 1.07
C ARG A 81 25.45 10.65 -0.39
N ALA A 82 26.32 9.83 -0.92
CA ALA A 82 26.29 9.44 -2.34
C ALA A 82 24.96 8.80 -2.79
N VAL A 83 24.28 8.13 -1.86
CA VAL A 83 22.99 7.44 -2.13
C VAL A 83 21.77 8.37 -1.99
N VAL A 84 21.93 9.60 -1.52
CA VAL A 84 20.83 10.56 -1.38
C VAL A 84 20.73 11.41 -2.64
N ASP A 85 19.61 11.23 -3.35
CA ASP A 85 19.27 12.08 -4.50
C ASP A 85 18.23 13.13 -4.06
N ALA A 86 18.68 14.37 -3.93
CA ALA A 86 17.85 15.53 -3.60
C ALA A 86 17.66 16.46 -4.82
N SER A 87 17.79 15.94 -6.03
CA SER A 87 17.73 16.72 -7.27
C SER A 87 16.32 17.13 -7.68
N TYR A 88 15.29 16.48 -7.15
CA TYR A 88 13.88 16.81 -7.38
C TYR A 88 13.43 18.05 -6.60
N GLN A 89 12.32 18.67 -6.97
CA GLN A 89 11.78 19.82 -6.26
C GLN A 89 10.54 19.49 -5.41
N VAL A 90 9.70 18.58 -5.88
CA VAL A 90 8.48 18.15 -5.18
C VAL A 90 8.39 16.65 -5.22
N THR A 91 7.86 16.05 -4.16
CA THR A 91 7.54 14.63 -4.11
C THR A 91 6.15 14.43 -3.51
N GLU A 92 5.48 13.36 -3.95
CA GLU A 92 4.28 12.84 -3.31
C GLU A 92 4.47 11.36 -2.98
N LEU A 93 3.89 10.93 -1.88
CA LEU A 93 3.82 9.53 -1.52
C LEU A 93 2.39 9.21 -1.14
N ILE A 94 1.77 8.30 -1.88
CA ILE A 94 0.37 7.95 -1.72
C ILE A 94 0.24 6.48 -1.33
N PHE A 95 -0.65 6.19 -0.39
CA PHE A 95 -1.01 4.84 0.01
C PHE A 95 -2.38 4.49 -0.57
N PHE A 96 -2.46 3.33 -1.23
CA PHE A 96 -3.70 2.70 -1.69
C PHE A 96 -3.89 1.36 -0.99
N ASP A 97 -5.14 0.93 -0.83
CA ASP A 97 -5.44 -0.40 -0.26
C ASP A 97 -4.93 -1.54 -1.15
N ASP A 98 -4.93 -1.33 -2.46
CA ASP A 98 -4.59 -2.33 -3.46
C ASP A 98 -4.29 -1.69 -4.84
N VAL A 99 -3.92 -2.52 -5.81
CA VAL A 99 -3.69 -2.09 -7.20
C VAL A 99 -4.96 -1.50 -7.83
N ALA A 100 -6.14 -2.01 -7.48
CA ALA A 100 -7.40 -1.48 -8.01
C ALA A 100 -7.61 -0.02 -7.57
N GLY A 101 -7.26 0.31 -6.33
CA GLY A 101 -7.31 1.68 -5.80
C GLY A 101 -6.37 2.63 -6.55
N GLN A 102 -5.17 2.17 -6.88
CA GLN A 102 -4.23 2.95 -7.69
C GLN A 102 -4.77 3.16 -9.12
N SER A 103 -5.39 2.14 -9.72
CA SER A 103 -5.99 2.26 -11.05
C SER A 103 -7.15 3.27 -11.09
N ILE A 104 -8.00 3.29 -10.05
CA ILE A 104 -9.06 4.30 -9.89
C ILE A 104 -8.46 5.71 -9.83
N TYR A 105 -7.39 5.89 -9.05
CA TYR A 105 -6.67 7.16 -8.96
C TYR A 105 -6.12 7.60 -10.31
N GLN A 106 -5.46 6.70 -11.03
CA GLN A 106 -4.80 6.99 -12.31
C GLN A 106 -5.79 7.52 -13.35
N ASP A 107 -7.00 6.96 -13.41
CA ASP A 107 -8.04 7.31 -14.37
C ASP A 107 -9.02 8.36 -13.85
N HIS A 108 -8.87 8.81 -12.62
CA HIS A 108 -9.78 9.74 -11.98
C HIS A 108 -9.77 11.12 -12.64
N PRO A 109 -10.92 11.79 -12.80
CA PRO A 109 -10.99 13.15 -13.38
C PRO A 109 -10.12 14.17 -12.64
N ILE A 110 -10.02 14.08 -11.32
CA ILE A 110 -9.15 14.96 -10.50
C ILE A 110 -7.68 14.75 -10.87
N HIS A 111 -7.22 13.49 -11.04
CA HIS A 111 -5.86 13.20 -11.47
C HIS A 111 -5.57 13.75 -12.86
N LYS A 112 -6.49 13.55 -13.82
CA LYS A 112 -6.36 14.07 -15.19
C LYS A 112 -6.30 15.60 -15.21
N ALA A 113 -7.15 16.27 -14.45
CA ALA A 113 -7.15 17.73 -14.30
C ALA A 113 -5.83 18.22 -13.67
N PHE A 114 -5.30 17.51 -12.68
CA PHE A 114 -3.99 17.80 -12.09
C PHE A 114 -2.88 17.75 -13.14
N VAL A 115 -2.80 16.68 -13.92
CA VAL A 115 -1.77 16.53 -14.97
C VAL A 115 -1.92 17.62 -16.02
N GLU A 116 -3.13 17.91 -16.46
CA GLU A 116 -3.38 18.96 -17.47
C GLU A 116 -2.98 20.36 -16.98
N THR A 117 -3.36 20.70 -15.74
CA THR A 117 -3.14 22.04 -15.19
C THR A 117 -1.69 22.27 -14.77
N TYR A 118 -1.07 21.28 -14.11
CA TYR A 118 0.25 21.43 -13.49
C TYR A 118 1.38 20.77 -14.28
N GLY A 119 1.06 19.90 -15.25
CA GLY A 119 2.05 19.25 -16.11
C GLY A 119 3.03 20.21 -16.81
N PRO A 120 2.60 21.40 -17.25
CA PRO A 120 3.52 22.39 -17.81
C PRO A 120 4.63 22.87 -16.88
N LEU A 121 4.51 22.66 -15.57
CA LEU A 121 5.52 23.08 -14.60
C LEU A 121 6.72 22.15 -14.54
N TRP A 122 6.57 20.86 -14.82
CA TRP A 122 7.66 19.90 -14.72
C TRP A 122 8.24 19.47 -16.07
N LYS A 123 9.52 19.14 -16.06
CA LYS A 123 10.25 18.57 -17.20
C LYS A 123 10.45 17.07 -17.10
N LYS A 124 10.33 16.50 -15.89
CA LYS A 124 10.57 15.08 -15.60
C LYS A 124 9.73 14.65 -14.42
N VAL A 125 9.19 13.46 -14.52
CA VAL A 125 8.51 12.74 -13.41
C VAL A 125 9.08 11.33 -13.34
N VAL A 126 9.30 10.85 -12.13
CA VAL A 126 9.67 9.45 -11.86
C VAL A 126 8.71 8.90 -10.83
N VAL A 127 8.23 7.70 -11.08
CA VAL A 127 7.28 6.98 -10.21
C VAL A 127 7.91 5.67 -9.76
N TYR A 128 7.81 5.39 -8.46
CA TYR A 128 8.13 4.11 -7.88
C TYR A 128 6.89 3.54 -7.21
N ASP A 129 6.34 2.47 -7.78
CA ASP A 129 5.22 1.74 -7.22
C ASP A 129 5.73 0.47 -6.55
N SER A 130 5.33 0.25 -5.31
CA SER A 130 5.65 -0.97 -4.56
C SER A 130 4.42 -1.55 -3.90
N SER A 131 4.40 -2.87 -3.76
CA SER A 131 3.37 -3.60 -3.00
C SER A 131 3.96 -4.12 -1.69
N THR A 132 3.14 -4.14 -0.67
CA THR A 132 3.49 -4.83 0.59
C THR A 132 3.63 -6.33 0.34
N VAL A 133 4.65 -6.95 0.92
CA VAL A 133 4.93 -8.40 0.89
C VAL A 133 4.61 -9.05 2.22
#